data_7c71e35722c0f6af8937fb17da93f1f5
#
_entry.id   7c71e35722c0f6af8937fb17da93f1f5
#
_cell.length_a   1.000
_cell.length_b   1.000
_cell.length_c   1.000
_cell.angle_alpha   90.00
_cell.angle_beta   90.00
_cell.angle_gamma   90.00
#
_symmetry.space_group_name_H-M   'P 1'
#
loop_
_entity.id
_entity.type
_entity.pdbx_description
1 polymer ?
#
loop_
_entity_poly.entity_id
_entity_poly.type
_entity_poly.pdbx_seq_one_letter_code
_entity_poly.pdbx_strand_id
1 'polypeptide(L)'
;TNGIEGSLSTAIGYAVASEKLNFIVIGDLSFFYDMNAIWNRNIGNNIRIMLLNNGGGEIFNTLPGLEMSGRAHQFITAVHTTSAKGWAEERGFLYLRAEDETQLEEAMKTFTQPEMLTQPLLMEVFTNKNKDSRILKDYYHQLKK
;
A
#
# COMPACT_ATOMS: atom_id res chain seq x y z
N THR A 1 1.26 10.55 -13.04
CA THR A 1 -0.14 10.26 -13.37
C THR A 1 -0.96 10.12 -12.10
N ASN A 2 -2.24 10.46 -12.17
CA ASN A 2 -3.15 10.33 -11.03
C ASN A 2 -4.01 9.04 -11.09
N GLY A 3 -3.68 8.13 -12.02
CA GLY A 3 -4.34 6.82 -12.12
C GLY A 3 -3.91 5.90 -10.97
N ILE A 4 -4.85 5.12 -10.45
CA ILE A 4 -4.59 4.14 -9.39
C ILE A 4 -4.51 2.71 -9.94
N GLU A 5 -4.93 2.50 -11.19
CA GLU A 5 -4.80 1.25 -11.93
C GLU A 5 -3.41 1.14 -12.59
N GLY A 6 -2.90 -0.07 -12.71
CA GLY A 6 -1.65 -0.39 -13.40
C GLY A 6 -0.35 -0.04 -12.65
N SER A 7 -0.44 0.57 -11.46
CA SER A 7 0.73 0.93 -10.65
C SER A 7 1.48 -0.31 -10.16
N LEU A 8 0.74 -1.28 -9.64
CA LEU A 8 1.32 -2.53 -9.15
C LEU A 8 1.85 -3.37 -10.32
N SER A 9 1.09 -3.49 -11.41
CA SER A 9 1.51 -4.23 -12.62
C SER A 9 2.81 -3.67 -13.19
N THR A 10 2.97 -2.35 -13.23
CA THR A 10 4.20 -1.70 -13.69
C THR A 10 5.38 -2.03 -12.79
N ALA A 11 5.20 -1.92 -11.46
CA ALA A 11 6.25 -2.23 -10.49
C ALA A 11 6.65 -3.72 -10.52
N ILE A 12 5.66 -4.62 -10.62
CA ILE A 12 5.91 -6.07 -10.75
C ILE A 12 6.63 -6.37 -12.06
N GLY A 13 6.23 -5.77 -13.18
CA GLY A 13 6.91 -5.96 -14.48
C GLY A 13 8.38 -5.57 -14.42
N TYR A 14 8.70 -4.45 -13.75
CA TYR A 14 10.09 -4.05 -13.51
C TYR A 14 10.83 -5.05 -12.61
N ALA A 15 10.20 -5.49 -11.53
CA ALA A 15 10.82 -6.40 -10.56
C ALA A 15 11.11 -7.78 -11.16
N VAL A 16 10.23 -8.29 -12.03
CA VAL A 16 10.45 -9.56 -12.77
C VAL A 16 11.68 -9.49 -13.70
N ALA A 17 11.98 -8.31 -14.24
CA ALA A 17 13.15 -8.08 -15.09
C ALA A 17 14.42 -7.71 -14.30
N SER A 18 14.36 -7.65 -12.97
CA SER A 18 15.44 -7.19 -12.10
C SER A 18 15.96 -8.34 -11.22
N GLU A 19 17.28 -8.46 -11.09
CA GLU A 19 17.93 -9.35 -10.11
C GLU A 19 18.08 -8.73 -8.71
N LYS A 20 17.76 -7.43 -8.56
CA LYS A 20 17.89 -6.71 -7.30
C LYS A 20 16.63 -6.86 -6.45
N LEU A 21 16.75 -6.60 -5.15
CA LEU A 21 15.60 -6.39 -4.29
C LEU A 21 14.80 -5.16 -4.76
N ASN A 22 13.49 -5.35 -4.90
CA ASN A 22 12.55 -4.31 -5.33
C ASN A 22 11.59 -4.02 -4.20
N PHE A 23 11.61 -2.78 -3.72
CA PHE A 23 10.71 -2.28 -2.69
C PHE A 23 9.60 -1.47 -3.35
N ILE A 24 8.37 -1.89 -3.14
CA ILE A 24 7.16 -1.27 -3.70
C ILE A 24 6.36 -0.72 -2.53
N VAL A 25 6.13 0.60 -2.50
CA VAL A 25 5.21 1.23 -1.53
C VAL A 25 3.96 1.64 -2.30
N ILE A 26 2.80 1.17 -1.86
CA ILE A 26 1.54 1.34 -2.58
C ILE A 26 0.37 1.53 -1.61
N GLY A 27 -0.60 2.37 -1.98
CA GLY A 27 -1.85 2.52 -1.25
C GLY A 27 -2.84 1.39 -1.55
N ASP A 28 -3.82 1.22 -0.66
CA ASP A 28 -4.81 0.15 -0.71
C ASP A 28 -5.63 0.14 -2.00
N LEU A 29 -6.20 1.25 -2.42
CA LEU A 29 -6.98 1.29 -3.66
C LEU A 29 -6.13 0.97 -4.88
N SER A 30 -4.90 1.51 -4.97
CA SER A 30 -3.97 1.19 -6.07
C SER A 30 -3.60 -0.29 -6.09
N PHE A 31 -3.46 -0.91 -4.92
CA PHE A 31 -3.23 -2.34 -4.81
C PHE A 31 -4.45 -3.15 -5.24
N PHE A 32 -5.63 -2.87 -4.67
CA PHE A 32 -6.83 -3.68 -4.93
C PHE A 32 -7.36 -3.52 -6.36
N TYR A 33 -7.21 -2.34 -6.97
CA TYR A 33 -7.58 -2.14 -8.38
C TYR A 33 -6.68 -2.88 -9.37
N ASP A 34 -5.48 -3.29 -8.95
CA ASP A 34 -4.47 -3.93 -9.79
C ASP A 34 -3.92 -5.22 -9.15
N MET A 35 -4.64 -5.79 -8.18
CA MET A 35 -4.18 -6.94 -7.39
C MET A 35 -3.91 -8.21 -8.21
N ASN A 36 -4.47 -8.30 -9.42
CA ASN A 36 -4.17 -9.37 -10.36
C ASN A 36 -2.70 -9.37 -10.82
N ALA A 37 -1.97 -8.28 -10.64
CA ALA A 37 -0.54 -8.22 -10.94
C ALA A 37 0.26 -9.27 -10.17
N ILE A 38 -0.11 -9.57 -8.92
CA ILE A 38 0.57 -10.60 -8.12
C ILE A 38 0.08 -12.04 -8.41
N TRP A 39 -0.86 -12.21 -9.32
CA TRP A 39 -1.25 -13.52 -9.84
C TRP A 39 -0.25 -14.07 -10.88
N ASN A 40 0.73 -13.30 -11.24
CA ASN A 40 1.76 -13.63 -12.20
C ASN A 40 2.67 -14.75 -11.66
N ARG A 41 2.82 -15.85 -12.43
CA ARG A 41 3.68 -16.98 -12.07
C ARG A 41 5.18 -16.67 -12.06
N ASN A 42 5.60 -15.54 -12.61
CA ASN A 42 7.00 -15.12 -12.69
C ASN A 42 7.44 -14.25 -11.49
N ILE A 43 6.59 -14.11 -10.48
CA ILE A 43 6.93 -13.37 -9.26
C ILE A 43 8.04 -14.09 -8.51
N GLY A 44 9.16 -13.40 -8.32
CA GLY A 44 10.33 -13.88 -7.59
C GLY A 44 10.35 -13.41 -6.14
N ASN A 45 11.28 -13.97 -5.37
CA ASN A 45 11.52 -13.63 -3.98
C ASN A 45 12.22 -12.25 -3.79
N ASN A 46 12.54 -11.58 -4.88
CA ASN A 46 13.13 -10.24 -4.91
C ASN A 46 12.10 -9.11 -4.76
N ILE A 47 10.83 -9.42 -4.48
CA ILE A 47 9.74 -8.45 -4.39
C ILE A 47 9.32 -8.27 -2.94
N ARG A 48 9.27 -7.02 -2.49
CA ARG A 48 8.79 -6.59 -1.18
C ARG A 48 7.80 -5.45 -1.33
N ILE A 49 6.55 -5.72 -0.98
CA ILE A 49 5.45 -4.77 -1.07
C ILE A 49 5.11 -4.27 0.32
N MET A 50 5.14 -2.95 0.51
CA MET A 50 4.52 -2.26 1.65
C MET A 50 3.19 -1.69 1.18
N LEU A 51 2.12 -2.27 1.65
CA LEU A 51 0.75 -1.84 1.37
C LEU A 51 0.27 -0.95 2.51
N LEU A 52 0.05 0.33 2.23
CA LEU A 52 -0.54 1.28 3.17
C LEU A 52 -2.07 1.20 3.05
N ASN A 53 -2.70 0.58 4.04
CA ASN A 53 -4.15 0.35 4.06
C ASN A 53 -4.82 1.29 5.07
N ASN A 54 -5.36 2.39 4.58
CA ASN A 54 -6.13 3.35 5.37
C ASN A 54 -7.66 3.23 5.17
N GLY A 55 -8.10 2.25 4.36
CA GLY A 55 -9.50 1.94 4.11
C GLY A 55 -10.18 2.85 3.09
N GLY A 56 -9.43 3.44 2.14
CA GLY A 56 -10.03 4.20 1.03
C GLY A 56 -9.17 5.32 0.45
N GLY A 57 -9.77 6.11 -0.44
CA GLY A 57 -9.12 7.19 -1.16
C GLY A 57 -8.96 8.47 -0.33
N GLU A 58 -7.93 8.52 0.46
CA GLU A 58 -7.66 9.62 1.42
C GLU A 58 -7.41 10.97 0.75
N ILE A 59 -6.88 10.98 -0.46
CA ILE A 59 -6.61 12.21 -1.21
C ILE A 59 -7.86 13.12 -1.32
N PHE A 60 -9.05 12.53 -1.40
CA PHE A 60 -10.29 13.27 -1.50
C PHE A 60 -10.64 14.07 -0.23
N ASN A 61 -10.08 13.69 0.92
CA ASN A 61 -10.25 14.41 2.19
C ASN A 61 -9.27 15.58 2.32
N THR A 62 -8.27 15.67 1.46
CA THR A 62 -7.21 16.70 1.51
C THR A 62 -7.36 17.76 0.43
N LEU A 63 -8.13 17.51 -0.63
CA LEU A 63 -8.31 18.44 -1.73
C LEU A 63 -9.26 19.60 -1.35
N PRO A 64 -8.84 20.86 -1.56
CA PRO A 64 -9.70 22.00 -1.31
C PRO A 64 -10.97 21.99 -2.18
N GLY A 65 -12.11 22.34 -1.62
CA GLY A 65 -13.38 22.44 -2.35
C GLY A 65 -14.10 21.10 -2.57
N LEU A 66 -13.56 19.99 -2.07
CA LEU A 66 -14.23 18.70 -2.06
C LEU A 66 -14.80 18.39 -0.67
N GLU A 67 -15.57 19.33 -0.12
CA GLU A 67 -16.33 19.09 1.10
C GLU A 67 -17.50 18.14 0.78
N MET A 68 -17.19 16.86 0.76
CA MET A 68 -18.18 15.82 0.54
C MET A 68 -18.77 15.34 1.86
N SER A 69 -20.07 15.30 1.93
CA SER A 69 -20.81 14.79 3.08
C SER A 69 -21.68 13.59 2.71
N GLY A 70 -21.94 12.72 3.69
CA GLY A 70 -22.87 11.62 3.56
C GLY A 70 -22.45 10.53 2.58
N ARG A 71 -23.42 10.01 1.81
CA ARG A 71 -23.22 8.88 0.90
C ARG A 71 -22.24 9.15 -0.23
N ALA A 72 -22.21 10.40 -0.74
CA ALA A 72 -21.28 10.78 -1.81
C ALA A 72 -19.83 10.58 -1.39
N HIS A 73 -19.47 10.96 -0.17
CA HIS A 73 -18.14 10.72 0.38
C HIS A 73 -17.79 9.23 0.37
N GLN A 74 -18.69 8.36 0.81
CA GLN A 74 -18.47 6.92 0.87
C GLN A 74 -18.14 6.32 -0.51
N PHE A 75 -18.87 6.72 -1.54
CA PHE A 75 -18.67 6.21 -2.90
C PHE A 75 -17.42 6.76 -3.57
N ILE A 76 -17.16 8.05 -3.41
CA ILE A 76 -16.01 8.71 -4.05
C ILE A 76 -14.69 8.26 -3.40
N THR A 77 -14.66 8.14 -2.08
CA THR A 77 -13.48 7.65 -1.37
C THR A 77 -13.34 6.13 -1.40
N ALA A 78 -14.33 5.42 -1.96
CA ALA A 78 -14.33 3.95 -2.04
C ALA A 78 -13.98 3.28 -0.70
N VAL A 79 -14.63 3.72 0.38
CA VAL A 79 -14.37 3.21 1.75
C VAL A 79 -14.57 1.69 1.79
N HIS A 80 -13.60 1.00 2.39
CA HIS A 80 -13.61 -0.46 2.52
C HIS A 80 -12.94 -0.92 3.83
N THR A 81 -13.09 -2.22 4.11
CA THR A 81 -12.43 -2.92 5.22
C THR A 81 -11.65 -4.15 4.72
N THR A 82 -11.30 -4.14 3.44
CA THR A 82 -10.62 -5.26 2.79
C THR A 82 -9.16 -5.35 3.25
N SER A 83 -8.68 -6.58 3.49
CA SER A 83 -7.28 -6.88 3.72
C SER A 83 -6.70 -7.69 2.56
N ALA A 84 -5.45 -7.46 2.25
CA ALA A 84 -4.72 -8.20 1.23
C ALA A 84 -4.27 -9.59 1.69
N LYS A 85 -4.41 -9.93 2.99
CA LYS A 85 -3.88 -11.15 3.60
C LYS A 85 -4.19 -12.40 2.80
N GLY A 86 -5.47 -12.69 2.60
CA GLY A 86 -5.89 -13.93 1.95
C GLY A 86 -5.35 -14.06 0.52
N TRP A 87 -5.32 -12.95 -0.22
CA TRP A 87 -4.78 -12.93 -1.57
C TRP A 87 -3.26 -13.10 -1.59
N ALA A 88 -2.53 -12.43 -0.70
CA ALA A 88 -1.09 -12.52 -0.60
C ALA A 88 -0.66 -13.96 -0.23
N GLU A 89 -1.28 -14.56 0.78
CA GLU A 89 -0.98 -15.94 1.22
C GLU A 89 -1.30 -16.95 0.12
N GLU A 90 -2.44 -16.82 -0.58
CA GLU A 90 -2.83 -17.67 -1.71
C GLU A 90 -1.81 -17.56 -2.87
N ARG A 91 -1.17 -16.41 -3.04
CA ARG A 91 -0.14 -16.19 -4.06
C ARG A 91 1.28 -16.51 -3.59
N GLY A 92 1.45 -17.08 -2.41
CA GLY A 92 2.72 -17.53 -1.88
C GLY A 92 3.62 -16.41 -1.33
N PHE A 93 3.05 -15.27 -0.96
CA PHE A 93 3.78 -14.21 -0.28
C PHE A 93 3.89 -14.51 1.21
N LEU A 94 5.04 -14.20 1.82
CA LEU A 94 5.14 -14.00 3.25
C LEU A 94 4.33 -12.75 3.59
N TYR A 95 3.28 -12.93 4.39
CA TYR A 95 2.42 -11.83 4.82
C TYR A 95 2.82 -11.34 6.21
N LEU A 96 3.06 -10.04 6.33
CA LEU A 96 3.26 -9.34 7.60
C LEU A 96 2.15 -8.31 7.79
N ARG A 97 1.74 -8.10 9.04
CA ARG A 97 0.71 -7.13 9.43
C ARG A 97 1.27 -6.16 10.44
N ALA A 98 0.95 -4.88 10.30
CA ALA A 98 1.23 -3.86 11.30
C ALA A 98 0.01 -2.95 11.48
N GLU A 99 -0.45 -2.78 12.73
CA GLU A 99 -1.57 -1.92 13.11
C GLU A 99 -1.15 -0.81 14.10
N ASP A 100 0.08 -0.92 14.62
CA ASP A 100 0.69 0.03 15.52
C ASP A 100 2.20 0.16 15.25
N GLU A 101 2.83 1.12 15.93
CA GLU A 101 4.24 1.45 15.76
C GLU A 101 5.17 0.28 16.12
N THR A 102 4.86 -0.43 17.20
CA THR A 102 5.67 -1.59 17.66
C THR A 102 5.65 -2.73 16.63
N GLN A 103 4.47 -3.04 16.10
CA GLN A 103 4.32 -4.06 15.06
C GLN A 103 5.01 -3.63 13.76
N LEU A 104 4.93 -2.33 13.42
CA LEU A 104 5.62 -1.78 12.26
C LEU A 104 7.14 -1.91 12.40
N GLU A 105 7.70 -1.52 13.54
CA GLU A 105 9.13 -1.65 13.81
C GLU A 105 9.62 -3.10 13.68
N GLU A 106 8.85 -4.06 14.21
CA GLU A 106 9.20 -5.47 14.10
C GLU A 106 9.12 -5.98 12.66
N ALA A 107 8.05 -5.66 11.95
CA ALA A 107 7.86 -6.06 10.55
C ALA A 107 8.93 -5.42 9.64
N MET A 108 9.35 -4.20 9.92
CA MET A 108 10.39 -3.49 9.19
C MET A 108 11.74 -4.20 9.24
N LYS A 109 12.07 -4.92 10.31
CA LYS A 109 13.33 -5.69 10.40
C LYS A 109 13.41 -6.73 9.28
N THR A 110 12.31 -7.44 9.03
CA THR A 110 12.22 -8.42 7.92
C THR A 110 12.08 -7.71 6.57
N PHE A 111 11.28 -6.63 6.52
CA PHE A 111 11.03 -5.90 5.28
C PHE A 111 12.30 -5.27 4.69
N THR A 112 13.21 -4.76 5.53
CA THR A 112 14.41 -4.03 5.09
C THR A 112 15.70 -4.86 5.09
N GLN A 113 15.67 -6.12 5.57
CA GLN A 113 16.88 -6.95 5.56
C GLN A 113 17.45 -7.08 4.14
N PRO A 114 18.79 -7.04 3.95
CA PRO A 114 19.39 -7.04 2.62
C PRO A 114 19.36 -8.42 1.93
N GLU A 115 19.20 -9.50 2.70
CA GLU A 115 19.16 -10.85 2.17
C GLU A 115 17.81 -11.14 1.49
N MET A 116 17.86 -11.87 0.39
CA MET A 116 16.63 -12.35 -0.25
C MET A 116 15.96 -13.42 0.63
N LEU A 117 14.67 -13.28 0.78
CA LEU A 117 13.82 -14.28 1.43
C LEU A 117 13.61 -15.50 0.51
N THR A 118 13.04 -16.56 1.03
CA THR A 118 12.65 -17.73 0.22
C THR A 118 11.43 -17.49 -0.66
N GLN A 119 10.66 -16.45 -0.35
CA GLN A 119 9.41 -16.08 -1.03
C GLN A 119 9.26 -14.55 -1.08
N PRO A 120 8.43 -13.99 -1.99
CA PRO A 120 8.11 -12.58 -1.98
C PRO A 120 7.43 -12.17 -0.67
N LEU A 121 7.50 -10.89 -0.31
CA LEU A 121 6.94 -10.38 0.93
C LEU A 121 5.91 -9.28 0.66
N LEU A 122 4.78 -9.36 1.36
CA LEU A 122 3.79 -8.30 1.46
C LEU A 122 3.59 -7.91 2.92
N MET A 123 3.93 -6.69 3.26
CA MET A 123 3.66 -6.08 4.56
C MET A 123 2.48 -5.12 4.43
N GLU A 124 1.37 -5.44 5.10
CA GLU A 124 0.18 -4.58 5.14
C GLU A 124 0.19 -3.75 6.43
N VAL A 125 0.29 -2.45 6.25
CA VAL A 125 0.32 -1.44 7.32
C VAL A 125 -1.04 -0.77 7.39
N PHE A 126 -1.78 -1.02 8.45
CA PHE A 126 -3.08 -0.40 8.68
C PHE A 126 -2.90 0.95 9.36
N THR A 127 -3.44 1.98 8.73
CA THR A 127 -3.40 3.34 9.27
C THR A 127 -4.81 3.91 9.45
N ASN A 128 -4.90 5.10 10.02
CA ASN A 128 -6.17 5.76 10.25
C ASN A 128 -6.28 7.01 9.38
N LYS A 129 -7.17 6.96 8.39
CA LYS A 129 -7.38 8.04 7.42
C LYS A 129 -7.52 9.44 8.02
N ASN A 130 -8.20 9.56 9.18
CA ASN A 130 -8.38 10.87 9.82
C ASN A 130 -7.08 11.40 10.44
N LYS A 131 -6.25 10.51 10.99
CA LYS A 131 -4.92 10.88 11.48
C LYS A 131 -3.99 11.20 10.32
N ASP A 132 -4.00 10.39 9.27
CA ASP A 132 -3.16 10.53 8.09
C ASP A 132 -3.39 11.87 7.40
N SER A 133 -4.66 12.23 7.14
CA SER A 133 -5.04 13.53 6.58
C SER A 133 -4.55 14.71 7.41
N ARG A 134 -4.63 14.60 8.74
CA ARG A 134 -4.19 15.65 9.65
C ARG A 134 -2.68 15.81 9.62
N ILE A 135 -1.94 14.71 9.72
CA ILE A 135 -0.47 14.70 9.66
C ILE A 135 0.01 15.31 8.33
N LEU A 136 -0.62 14.92 7.22
CA LEU A 136 -0.25 15.44 5.91
C LEU A 136 -0.51 16.95 5.80
N LYS A 137 -1.66 17.44 6.28
CA LYS A 137 -1.97 18.87 6.31
C LYS A 137 -0.98 19.65 7.16
N ASP A 138 -0.66 19.14 8.36
CA ASP A 138 0.30 19.78 9.26
C ASP A 138 1.71 19.83 8.62
N TYR A 139 2.14 18.78 7.97
CA TYR A 139 3.40 18.73 7.21
C TYR A 139 3.46 19.81 6.12
N TYR A 140 2.43 19.92 5.28
CA TYR A 140 2.40 20.94 4.23
C TYR A 140 2.31 22.36 4.79
N HIS A 141 1.68 22.57 5.94
CA HIS A 141 1.69 23.87 6.62
C HIS A 141 3.09 24.28 7.12
N GLN A 142 3.88 23.30 7.56
CA GLN A 142 5.26 23.56 8.02
C GLN A 142 6.20 23.89 6.85
N LEU A 143 5.99 23.31 5.67
CA LEU A 143 6.80 23.61 4.48
C LEU A 143 6.56 25.03 3.88
N LYS A 144 5.47 25.70 4.25
CA LYS A 144 5.14 27.04 3.78
C LYS A 144 5.73 28.16 4.64
N LYS A 145 6.42 27.81 5.69
CA LYS A 145 7.18 28.74 6.55
C LYS A 145 8.62 28.83 6.12
#